data_c1d847827e6745e38b70fcea3c4be51c
#
_entry.id   c1d847827e6745e38b70fcea3c4be51c
#
_cell.length_a   1.000
_cell.length_b   1.000
_cell.length_c   1.000
_cell.angle_alpha   90.00
_cell.angle_beta   90.00
_cell.angle_gamma   90.00
#
_symmetry.space_group_name_H-M   'P 1'
#
loop_
_entity.id
_entity.type
_entity.pdbx_description
1 polymer ?
#
loop_
_entity_poly.entity_id
_entity_poly.type
_entity_poly.pdbx_seq_one_letter_code
_entity_poly.pdbx_strand_id
1 'polypeptide(L)'
;DQVGQYYLDLADERTVSALALVHQRFSTNTFPEWPLAHPYRMVAHNGEINTVKGNFNWMRAREGVMKSPVLGDDLKKLYPISFEGQSDTATFDNALELLTMSGYPLAHAAMMMIPEAWEQHEGMDERRRAFYEYHAAMLEPWDGPAAMVFTDGRQIGATLDRNGLRPARYVVTDDDLVVMASESGVLPFPENKIVKKWRLQPGKMFLIDFEQGRIVDDEELKSQFASAKPYRQWIESVRIKLEDVPAEDTASVFTETLLDRQQAFGYTQEDIKFLMSPMAQAGEEATGSMGNDSPLAVLSDKNKPLYNYFKQLFAQVTNPPIDPIRETIVMSLVSFIGPKPNLLDI
;
A
#
# COMPACT_ATOMS: atom_id res chain seq x y z
N ASP A 1 19.57 18.60 -18.71
CA ASP A 1 20.15 19.55 -19.68
C ASP A 1 19.34 19.68 -20.97
N GLN A 2 18.60 18.65 -21.40
CA GLN A 2 17.80 18.70 -22.64
C GLN A 2 16.36 19.17 -22.43
N VAL A 3 15.81 19.06 -21.23
CA VAL A 3 14.41 19.38 -20.92
C VAL A 3 14.07 20.84 -21.22
N GLY A 4 14.90 21.78 -20.76
CA GLY A 4 14.71 23.22 -21.04
C GLY A 4 14.98 23.61 -22.51
N GLN A 5 15.70 22.76 -23.27
CA GLN A 5 15.87 22.98 -24.72
C GLN A 5 14.66 22.48 -25.52
N TYR A 6 13.98 21.46 -25.02
CA TYR A 6 12.79 20.89 -25.66
C TYR A 6 11.52 21.64 -25.27
N TYR A 7 11.35 21.94 -23.99
CA TYR A 7 10.22 22.72 -23.46
C TYR A 7 10.69 24.15 -23.21
N LEU A 8 10.48 25.03 -24.17
CA LEU A 8 10.98 26.40 -24.15
C LEU A 8 10.34 27.25 -23.03
N ASP A 9 9.15 26.93 -22.60
CA ASP A 9 8.46 27.56 -21.48
C ASP A 9 9.18 27.35 -20.14
N LEU A 10 9.92 26.26 -19.96
CA LEU A 10 10.75 26.03 -18.77
C LEU A 10 11.99 26.93 -18.71
N ALA A 11 12.37 27.57 -19.81
CA ALA A 11 13.42 28.57 -19.86
C ALA A 11 12.91 30.00 -19.58
N ASP A 12 11.60 30.23 -19.48
CA ASP A 12 11.02 31.51 -19.18
C ASP A 12 11.17 31.82 -17.68
N GLU A 13 11.76 32.97 -17.33
CA GLU A 13 11.98 33.40 -15.96
C GLU A 13 10.70 33.51 -15.12
N ARG A 14 9.55 33.60 -15.75
CA ARG A 14 8.23 33.60 -15.09
C ARG A 14 7.79 32.22 -14.65
N THR A 15 8.42 31.16 -15.17
CA THR A 15 8.13 29.78 -14.79
C THR A 15 8.83 29.48 -13.48
N VAL A 16 8.14 29.74 -12.37
CA VAL A 16 8.63 29.49 -11.01
C VAL A 16 7.72 28.49 -10.31
N SER A 17 8.29 27.59 -9.51
CA SER A 17 7.55 26.62 -8.71
C SER A 17 8.24 26.41 -7.36
N ALA A 18 7.43 26.30 -6.28
CA ALA A 18 7.90 25.92 -4.95
C ALA A 18 8.14 24.43 -4.80
N LEU A 19 7.64 23.60 -5.72
CA LEU A 19 7.80 22.15 -5.67
C LEU A 19 8.07 21.57 -7.06
N ALA A 20 8.74 20.44 -7.08
CA ALA A 20 8.90 19.59 -8.26
C ALA A 20 8.68 18.13 -7.86
N LEU A 21 7.71 17.48 -8.48
CA LEU A 21 7.49 16.04 -8.39
C LEU A 21 8.05 15.39 -9.66
N VAL A 22 9.02 14.50 -9.49
CA VAL A 22 9.80 13.94 -10.60
C VAL A 22 9.80 12.42 -10.52
N HIS A 23 9.62 11.77 -11.66
CA HIS A 23 9.77 10.32 -11.78
C HIS A 23 10.42 9.97 -13.11
N GLN A 24 11.28 8.96 -13.11
CA GLN A 24 12.12 8.64 -14.28
C GLN A 24 11.52 7.53 -15.16
N ARG A 25 10.62 6.71 -14.67
CA ARG A 25 10.20 5.46 -15.30
C ARG A 25 8.70 5.31 -15.40
N PHE A 26 8.26 4.51 -16.37
CA PHE A 26 6.90 3.98 -16.46
C PHE A 26 6.69 2.81 -15.48
N SER A 27 5.43 2.44 -15.24
CA SER A 27 5.10 1.17 -14.57
C SER A 27 5.65 -0.02 -15.36
N THR A 28 6.12 -1.04 -14.65
CA THR A 28 6.66 -2.26 -15.26
C THR A 28 5.58 -3.21 -15.76
N ASN A 29 4.34 -3.09 -15.27
CA ASN A 29 3.23 -4.02 -15.50
C ASN A 29 2.27 -3.58 -16.62
N THR A 30 2.54 -2.45 -17.27
CA THR A 30 1.73 -1.94 -18.37
C THR A 30 2.60 -1.64 -19.58
N PHE A 31 1.99 -1.67 -20.77
CA PHE A 31 2.67 -1.17 -21.96
C PHE A 31 2.94 0.33 -21.80
N PRO A 32 4.17 0.81 -22.06
CA PRO A 32 4.52 2.21 -21.84
C PRO A 32 3.84 3.11 -22.86
N GLU A 33 2.98 3.98 -22.35
CA GLU A 33 2.28 5.01 -23.11
C GLU A 33 2.35 6.34 -22.36
N TRP A 34 2.30 7.46 -23.07
CA TRP A 34 2.39 8.79 -22.46
C TRP A 34 1.34 9.04 -21.35
N PRO A 35 0.07 8.60 -21.47
CA PRO A 35 -0.90 8.74 -20.39
C PRO A 35 -0.54 7.96 -19.10
N LEU A 36 0.37 6.99 -19.21
CA LEU A 36 0.85 6.18 -18.09
C LEU A 36 2.25 6.57 -17.61
N ALA A 37 2.79 7.69 -18.10
CA ALA A 37 4.06 8.23 -17.63
C ALA A 37 3.90 8.88 -16.24
N HIS A 38 4.81 8.56 -15.32
CA HIS A 38 4.92 9.29 -14.06
C HIS A 38 5.65 10.64 -14.25
N PRO A 39 5.43 11.61 -13.37
CA PRO A 39 4.38 11.65 -12.35
C PRO A 39 3.00 11.86 -12.98
N TYR A 40 1.97 11.38 -12.27
CA TYR A 40 0.60 11.64 -12.62
C TYR A 40 0.17 13.05 -12.17
N ARG A 41 -1.15 13.31 -12.13
CA ARG A 41 -1.67 14.62 -11.71
C ARG A 41 -1.35 14.96 -10.26
N MET A 42 -1.41 13.95 -9.39
CA MET A 42 -1.21 14.12 -7.95
C MET A 42 -0.10 13.24 -7.39
N VAL A 43 0.25 12.12 -8.03
CA VAL A 43 1.16 11.14 -7.43
C VAL A 43 2.36 10.77 -8.30
N ALA A 44 3.44 10.39 -7.63
CA ALA A 44 4.52 9.58 -8.18
C ALA A 44 4.76 8.38 -7.24
N HIS A 45 4.95 7.22 -7.80
CA HIS A 45 5.03 5.96 -7.07
C HIS A 45 6.26 5.15 -7.50
N ASN A 46 7.04 4.73 -6.52
CA ASN A 46 8.08 3.74 -6.71
C ASN A 46 7.69 2.46 -5.96
N GLY A 47 7.16 1.49 -6.69
CA GLY A 47 6.67 0.24 -6.15
C GLY A 47 5.60 -0.40 -7.02
N GLU A 48 4.78 -1.23 -6.42
CA GLU A 48 3.67 -1.93 -7.06
C GLU A 48 2.52 -2.11 -6.06
N ILE A 49 1.32 -1.69 -6.44
CA ILE A 49 0.11 -1.98 -5.68
C ILE A 49 -0.41 -3.35 -6.10
N ASN A 50 -0.19 -4.35 -5.25
CA ASN A 50 -0.55 -5.74 -5.54
C ASN A 50 -2.06 -6.00 -5.49
N THR A 51 -2.80 -5.16 -4.78
CA THR A 51 -4.26 -5.26 -4.60
C THR A 51 -5.05 -4.54 -5.69
N VAL A 52 -4.41 -3.99 -6.69
CA VAL A 52 -5.02 -3.08 -7.70
C VAL A 52 -6.28 -3.64 -8.35
N LYS A 53 -6.33 -4.94 -8.65
CA LYS A 53 -7.51 -5.57 -9.26
C LYS A 53 -8.73 -5.49 -8.34
N GLY A 54 -8.54 -5.73 -7.06
CA GLY A 54 -9.58 -5.58 -6.05
C GLY A 54 -10.00 -4.12 -5.89
N ASN A 55 -9.04 -3.21 -5.76
CA ASN A 55 -9.29 -1.77 -5.64
C ASN A 55 -10.07 -1.23 -6.84
N PHE A 56 -9.68 -1.61 -8.05
CA PHE A 56 -10.38 -1.29 -9.29
C PHE A 56 -11.85 -1.75 -9.26
N ASN A 57 -12.08 -3.02 -8.95
CA ASN A 57 -13.42 -3.58 -8.92
C ASN A 57 -14.30 -2.91 -7.85
N TRP A 58 -13.74 -2.62 -6.68
CA TRP A 58 -14.46 -1.92 -5.62
C TRP A 58 -14.77 -0.46 -5.96
N MET A 59 -13.86 0.25 -6.63
CA MET A 59 -14.14 1.59 -7.12
C MET A 59 -15.31 1.59 -8.10
N ARG A 60 -15.32 0.66 -9.05
CA ARG A 60 -16.45 0.51 -10.00
C ARG A 60 -17.76 0.14 -9.31
N ALA A 61 -17.71 -0.77 -8.33
CA ALA A 61 -18.91 -1.15 -7.58
C ALA A 61 -19.52 0.03 -6.81
N ARG A 62 -18.69 0.96 -6.34
CA ARG A 62 -19.13 2.16 -5.62
C ARG A 62 -19.75 3.23 -6.53
N GLU A 63 -19.45 3.27 -7.81
CA GLU A 63 -19.99 4.27 -8.74
C GLU A 63 -21.54 4.34 -8.71
N GLY A 64 -22.18 3.20 -8.44
CA GLY A 64 -23.65 3.13 -8.33
C GLY A 64 -24.25 3.80 -7.09
N VAL A 65 -23.47 4.01 -6.05
CA VAL A 65 -23.93 4.52 -4.73
C VAL A 65 -23.26 5.83 -4.32
N MET A 66 -22.18 6.22 -4.98
CA MET A 66 -21.46 7.45 -4.66
C MET A 66 -22.31 8.69 -4.94
N LYS A 67 -22.25 9.61 -3.98
CA LYS A 67 -22.84 10.96 -4.06
C LYS A 67 -21.86 11.94 -3.45
N SER A 68 -21.63 13.06 -4.12
CA SER A 68 -20.76 14.11 -3.61
C SER A 68 -21.54 15.44 -3.53
N PRO A 69 -21.61 16.05 -2.33
CA PRO A 69 -22.21 17.38 -2.20
C PRO A 69 -21.45 18.46 -3.00
N VAL A 70 -20.14 18.26 -3.19
CA VAL A 70 -19.25 19.19 -3.90
C VAL A 70 -19.40 19.05 -5.41
N LEU A 71 -19.36 17.81 -5.93
CA LEU A 71 -19.39 17.53 -7.37
C LEU A 71 -20.82 17.46 -7.93
N GLY A 72 -21.82 17.20 -7.10
CA GLY A 72 -23.22 17.09 -7.53
C GLY A 72 -23.41 16.12 -8.69
N ASP A 73 -24.17 16.54 -9.70
CA ASP A 73 -24.44 15.74 -10.90
C ASP A 73 -23.22 15.56 -11.81
N ASP A 74 -22.20 16.40 -11.67
CA ASP A 74 -20.98 16.31 -12.47
C ASP A 74 -20.13 15.07 -12.09
N LEU A 75 -20.36 14.49 -10.91
CA LEU A 75 -19.74 13.23 -10.50
C LEU A 75 -19.90 12.14 -11.57
N LYS A 76 -21.06 12.04 -12.20
CA LYS A 76 -21.34 11.02 -13.21
C LYS A 76 -20.50 11.18 -14.48
N LYS A 77 -20.00 12.39 -14.75
CA LYS A 77 -19.12 12.67 -15.91
C LYS A 77 -17.71 12.10 -15.71
N LEU A 78 -17.35 11.80 -14.46
CA LEU A 78 -16.04 11.24 -14.10
C LEU A 78 -16.00 9.70 -14.21
N TYR A 79 -17.16 9.06 -14.43
CA TYR A 79 -17.22 7.60 -14.51
C TYR A 79 -16.79 7.09 -15.90
N PRO A 80 -16.07 5.96 -15.96
CA PRO A 80 -15.54 5.21 -14.82
C PRO A 80 -14.32 5.91 -14.19
N ILE A 81 -14.23 5.89 -12.87
CA ILE A 81 -13.06 6.44 -12.13
C ILE A 81 -11.80 5.63 -12.45
N SER A 82 -11.95 4.33 -12.52
CA SER A 82 -10.89 3.39 -12.89
C SER A 82 -11.31 2.57 -14.09
N PHE A 83 -10.43 2.39 -15.07
CA PHE A 83 -10.72 1.68 -16.31
C PHE A 83 -9.59 0.71 -16.70
N GLU A 84 -9.92 -0.27 -17.52
CA GLU A 84 -8.95 -1.28 -18.00
C GLU A 84 -7.80 -0.63 -18.77
N GLY A 85 -6.61 -1.19 -18.60
CA GLY A 85 -5.38 -0.69 -19.23
C GLY A 85 -4.63 0.37 -18.43
N GLN A 86 -5.21 0.87 -17.34
CA GLN A 86 -4.48 1.72 -16.40
C GLN A 86 -3.44 0.92 -15.60
N SER A 87 -2.36 1.60 -15.23
CA SER A 87 -1.43 1.08 -14.22
C SER A 87 -2.07 1.15 -12.82
N ASP A 88 -1.47 0.43 -11.88
CA ASP A 88 -1.81 0.53 -10.46
C ASP A 88 -1.76 1.98 -9.97
N THR A 89 -0.70 2.71 -10.31
CA THR A 89 -0.52 4.10 -9.92
C THR A 89 -1.50 5.04 -10.60
N ALA A 90 -1.83 4.83 -11.88
CA ALA A 90 -2.83 5.64 -12.57
C ALA A 90 -4.21 5.50 -11.93
N THR A 91 -4.57 4.27 -11.54
CA THR A 91 -5.83 3.99 -10.83
C THR A 91 -5.82 4.63 -9.43
N PHE A 92 -4.70 4.57 -8.73
CA PHE A 92 -4.51 5.24 -7.45
C PHE A 92 -4.65 6.76 -7.57
N ASP A 93 -4.00 7.37 -8.57
CA ASP A 93 -4.06 8.82 -8.83
C ASP A 93 -5.49 9.30 -9.03
N ASN A 94 -6.26 8.59 -9.86
CA ASN A 94 -7.67 8.90 -10.09
C ASN A 94 -8.50 8.81 -8.79
N ALA A 95 -8.28 7.82 -7.98
CA ALA A 95 -8.99 7.65 -6.71
C ALA A 95 -8.62 8.74 -5.70
N LEU A 96 -7.34 9.09 -5.58
CA LEU A 96 -6.86 10.15 -4.70
C LEU A 96 -7.41 11.52 -5.14
N GLU A 97 -7.40 11.80 -6.44
CA GLU A 97 -7.95 13.02 -6.99
C GLU A 97 -9.45 13.13 -6.71
N LEU A 98 -10.22 12.06 -6.93
CA LEU A 98 -11.65 12.03 -6.61
C LEU A 98 -11.93 12.36 -5.15
N LEU A 99 -11.21 11.71 -4.21
CA LEU A 99 -11.36 11.95 -2.77
C LEU A 99 -11.05 13.42 -2.43
N THR A 100 -9.93 13.92 -2.93
CA THR A 100 -9.47 15.30 -2.65
C THR A 100 -10.43 16.34 -3.23
N MET A 101 -10.85 16.15 -4.48
CA MET A 101 -11.81 17.06 -5.15
C MET A 101 -13.21 16.97 -4.55
N SER A 102 -13.54 15.90 -3.86
CA SER A 102 -14.80 15.76 -3.12
C SER A 102 -14.76 16.40 -1.73
N GLY A 103 -13.57 16.87 -1.26
CA GLY A 103 -13.40 17.64 -0.03
C GLY A 103 -12.57 16.99 1.06
N TYR A 104 -12.04 15.77 0.87
CA TYR A 104 -11.07 15.20 1.81
C TYR A 104 -9.76 15.98 1.77
N PRO A 105 -9.17 16.33 2.92
CA PRO A 105 -7.80 16.82 2.95
C PRO A 105 -6.86 15.78 2.31
N LEU A 106 -5.86 16.25 1.56
CA LEU A 106 -4.93 15.39 0.82
C LEU A 106 -4.31 14.29 1.67
N ALA A 107 -3.78 14.65 2.84
CA ALA A 107 -3.16 13.69 3.75
C ALA A 107 -4.17 12.70 4.35
N HIS A 108 -5.42 13.14 4.61
CA HIS A 108 -6.49 12.27 5.06
C HIS A 108 -6.82 11.20 4.01
N ALA A 109 -7.02 11.62 2.76
CA ALA A 109 -7.28 10.71 1.65
C ALA A 109 -6.13 9.70 1.47
N ALA A 110 -4.87 10.15 1.56
CA ALA A 110 -3.72 9.27 1.51
C ALA A 110 -3.68 8.25 2.67
N MET A 111 -4.04 8.66 3.90
CA MET A 111 -4.15 7.75 5.05
C MET A 111 -5.26 6.72 4.91
N MET A 112 -6.36 7.07 4.23
CA MET A 112 -7.43 6.12 3.92
C MET A 112 -6.98 5.07 2.90
N MET A 113 -6.23 5.48 1.89
CA MET A 113 -5.80 4.62 0.79
C MET A 113 -4.62 3.75 1.17
N ILE A 114 -3.64 4.29 1.92
CA ILE A 114 -2.46 3.58 2.40
C ILE A 114 -2.42 3.70 3.93
N PRO A 115 -3.23 2.94 4.66
CA PRO A 115 -3.23 2.97 6.12
C PRO A 115 -1.94 2.37 6.67
N GLU A 116 -1.48 2.89 7.82
CA GLU A 116 -0.46 2.20 8.61
C GLU A 116 -1.03 0.91 9.21
N ALA A 117 -0.15 0.00 9.66
CA ALA A 117 -0.55 -1.20 10.37
C ALA A 117 -1.17 -0.83 11.73
N TRP A 118 -2.48 -0.99 11.87
CA TRP A 118 -3.24 -0.52 13.03
C TRP A 118 -3.88 -1.65 13.85
N GLU A 119 -4.23 -2.75 13.23
CA GLU A 119 -5.08 -3.78 13.82
C GLU A 119 -4.46 -4.46 15.04
N GLN A 120 -3.20 -4.87 14.91
CA GLN A 120 -2.46 -5.59 15.96
C GLN A 120 -1.42 -4.69 16.66
N HIS A 121 -1.48 -3.40 16.45
CA HIS A 121 -0.54 -2.46 17.07
C HIS A 121 -1.01 -2.08 18.48
N GLU A 122 -0.61 -2.82 19.50
CA GLU A 122 -1.05 -2.64 20.89
C GLU A 122 -0.77 -1.24 21.46
N GLY A 123 0.32 -0.60 21.03
CA GLY A 123 0.71 0.74 21.48
C GLY A 123 0.04 1.90 20.74
N MET A 124 -0.88 1.63 19.79
CA MET A 124 -1.55 2.68 19.04
C MET A 124 -2.62 3.38 19.87
N ASP A 125 -2.66 4.71 19.81
CA ASP A 125 -3.73 5.53 20.41
C ASP A 125 -5.11 5.08 19.90
N GLU A 126 -6.08 4.97 20.81
CA GLU A 126 -7.42 4.45 20.51
C GLU A 126 -8.21 5.32 19.52
N ARG A 127 -8.00 6.63 19.49
CA ARG A 127 -8.66 7.51 18.50
C ARG A 127 -8.10 7.25 17.11
N ARG A 128 -6.77 7.05 17.01
CA ARG A 128 -6.09 6.69 15.76
C ARG A 128 -6.53 5.32 15.28
N ARG A 129 -6.62 4.34 16.16
CA ARG A 129 -7.17 3.01 15.84
C ARG A 129 -8.59 3.11 15.31
N ALA A 130 -9.46 3.88 15.96
CA ALA A 130 -10.83 4.08 15.54
C ALA A 130 -10.93 4.80 14.18
N PHE A 131 -10.04 5.76 13.92
CA PHE A 131 -9.94 6.39 12.61
C PHE A 131 -9.69 5.36 11.51
N TYR A 132 -8.66 4.52 11.65
CA TYR A 132 -8.35 3.50 10.64
C TYR A 132 -9.42 2.43 10.52
N GLU A 133 -9.98 1.96 11.62
CA GLU A 133 -11.06 0.97 11.64
C GLU A 133 -12.30 1.49 10.89
N TYR A 134 -12.69 2.73 11.14
CA TYR A 134 -13.80 3.37 10.44
C TYR A 134 -13.56 3.46 8.92
N HIS A 135 -12.39 3.94 8.53
CA HIS A 135 -12.07 4.10 7.11
C HIS A 135 -11.82 2.77 6.40
N ALA A 136 -11.36 1.74 7.09
CA ALA A 136 -11.25 0.38 6.54
C ALA A 136 -12.63 -0.24 6.19
N ALA A 137 -13.69 0.16 6.91
CA ALA A 137 -15.05 -0.22 6.54
C ALA A 137 -15.55 0.50 5.28
N MET A 138 -15.02 1.70 5.00
CA MET A 138 -15.41 2.53 3.84
C MET A 138 -14.62 2.20 2.58
N LEU A 139 -13.30 2.01 2.69
CA LEU A 139 -12.38 1.86 1.57
C LEU A 139 -11.38 0.73 1.84
N GLU A 140 -11.22 -0.14 0.89
CA GLU A 140 -10.21 -1.19 0.93
C GLU A 140 -8.81 -0.55 0.79
N PRO A 141 -7.81 -1.02 1.58
CA PRO A 141 -6.46 -0.49 1.48
C PRO A 141 -5.86 -0.79 0.11
N TRP A 142 -5.03 0.14 -0.36
CA TRP A 142 -4.17 -0.05 -1.51
C TRP A 142 -2.82 -0.56 -1.00
N ASP A 143 -2.51 -1.80 -1.27
CA ASP A 143 -1.42 -2.50 -0.61
C ASP A 143 -0.43 -3.11 -1.61
N GLY A 144 0.83 -3.15 -1.18
CA GLY A 144 1.97 -3.61 -1.94
C GLY A 144 3.21 -2.81 -1.57
N PRO A 145 4.40 -3.18 -2.10
CA PRO A 145 5.62 -2.41 -1.87
C PRO A 145 5.48 -1.00 -2.44
N ALA A 146 5.41 0.03 -1.61
CA ALA A 146 5.14 1.39 -2.06
C ALA A 146 6.00 2.44 -1.37
N ALA A 147 6.60 3.33 -2.17
CA ALA A 147 7.02 4.65 -1.77
C ALA A 147 6.22 5.65 -2.62
N MET A 148 5.21 6.24 -1.98
CA MET A 148 4.25 7.13 -2.63
C MET A 148 4.57 8.58 -2.26
N VAL A 149 4.68 9.44 -3.26
CA VAL A 149 4.74 10.89 -3.10
C VAL A 149 3.51 11.47 -3.76
N PHE A 150 2.86 12.43 -3.10
CA PHE A 150 1.61 13.00 -3.58
C PHE A 150 1.53 14.50 -3.28
N THR A 151 0.81 15.24 -4.12
CA THR A 151 0.63 16.70 -3.99
C THR A 151 -0.68 17.16 -4.60
N ASP A 152 -1.23 18.23 -4.05
CA ASP A 152 -2.36 19.00 -4.62
C ASP A 152 -1.90 20.40 -5.07
N GLY A 153 -0.59 20.66 -5.07
CA GLY A 153 0.00 21.97 -5.38
C GLY A 153 0.11 22.93 -4.20
N ARG A 154 -0.58 22.65 -3.08
CA ARG A 154 -0.50 23.43 -1.80
C ARG A 154 0.27 22.67 -0.73
N GLN A 155 0.19 21.37 -0.80
CA GLN A 155 0.90 20.45 0.08
C GLN A 155 1.63 19.41 -0.77
N ILE A 156 2.74 18.90 -0.25
CA ILE A 156 3.41 17.71 -0.77
C ILE A 156 3.66 16.75 0.37
N GLY A 157 3.25 15.51 0.17
CA GLY A 157 3.40 14.46 1.17
C GLY A 157 4.07 13.23 0.61
N ALA A 158 4.58 12.41 1.50
CA ALA A 158 5.13 11.10 1.18
C ALA A 158 4.78 10.08 2.24
N THR A 159 4.50 8.86 1.83
CA THR A 159 4.27 7.72 2.72
C THR A 159 4.87 6.46 2.14
N LEU A 160 5.21 5.53 3.00
CA LEU A 160 5.57 4.17 2.61
C LEU A 160 4.39 3.22 2.84
N ASP A 161 4.42 2.07 2.19
CA ASP A 161 3.54 0.96 2.56
C ASP A 161 3.72 0.58 4.04
N ARG A 162 2.72 -0.10 4.61
CA ARG A 162 2.73 -0.50 6.02
C ARG A 162 3.91 -1.40 6.40
N ASN A 163 4.48 -2.12 5.45
CA ASN A 163 5.64 -2.99 5.66
C ASN A 163 6.97 -2.24 5.52
N GLY A 164 6.97 -1.10 4.83
CA GLY A 164 8.16 -0.31 4.55
C GLY A 164 9.15 -1.03 3.65
N LEU A 165 8.66 -1.73 2.63
CA LEU A 165 9.49 -2.51 1.72
C LEU A 165 10.28 -1.62 0.75
N ARG A 166 9.76 -0.42 0.46
CA ARG A 166 10.47 0.56 -0.37
C ARG A 166 11.19 1.60 0.48
N PRO A 167 12.40 2.01 0.08
CA PRO A 167 13.12 3.08 0.77
C PRO A 167 12.67 4.45 0.29
N ALA A 168 12.72 5.44 1.20
CA ALA A 168 12.71 6.86 0.89
C ALA A 168 13.64 7.60 1.83
N ARG A 169 14.48 8.47 1.29
CA ARG A 169 15.47 9.27 1.99
C ARG A 169 15.18 10.74 1.75
N TYR A 170 15.38 11.57 2.75
CA TYR A 170 15.24 13.01 2.58
C TYR A 170 16.33 13.80 3.26
N VAL A 171 16.58 14.97 2.71
CA VAL A 171 17.51 15.97 3.23
C VAL A 171 16.76 17.29 3.35
N VAL A 172 17.02 18.01 4.43
CA VAL A 172 16.57 19.40 4.65
C VAL A 172 17.80 20.26 4.78
N THR A 173 17.86 21.35 4.06
CA THR A 173 18.98 22.29 4.06
C THR A 173 18.66 23.54 4.89
N ASP A 174 19.68 24.34 5.19
CA ASP A 174 19.58 25.58 5.95
C ASP A 174 18.90 26.75 5.19
N ASP A 175 18.72 26.57 3.87
CA ASP A 175 17.98 27.48 2.99
C ASP A 175 16.59 26.97 2.65
N ASP A 176 16.01 26.11 3.51
CA ASP A 176 14.66 25.57 3.45
C ASP A 176 14.37 24.70 2.22
N LEU A 177 15.40 24.17 1.55
CA LEU A 177 15.20 23.20 0.49
C LEU A 177 15.05 21.79 1.08
N VAL A 178 14.02 21.08 0.63
CA VAL A 178 13.80 19.66 0.96
C VAL A 178 13.92 18.83 -0.30
N VAL A 179 14.75 17.80 -0.25
CA VAL A 179 14.86 16.80 -1.33
C VAL A 179 14.57 15.43 -0.78
N MET A 180 13.59 14.74 -1.36
CA MET A 180 13.26 13.36 -1.05
C MET A 180 13.40 12.49 -2.30
N ALA A 181 14.03 11.33 -2.14
CA ALA A 181 14.19 10.34 -3.19
C ALA A 181 14.31 8.93 -2.60
N SER A 182 14.24 7.89 -3.44
CA SER A 182 14.52 6.51 -3.01
C SER A 182 15.92 6.35 -2.42
N GLU A 183 16.87 7.18 -2.87
CA GLU A 183 18.27 7.13 -2.47
C GLU A 183 18.78 8.50 -2.00
N SER A 184 19.82 8.50 -1.17
CA SER A 184 20.53 9.72 -0.79
C SER A 184 21.53 10.10 -1.89
N GLY A 185 21.76 11.41 -2.08
CA GLY A 185 22.80 11.90 -2.97
C GLY A 185 22.37 12.06 -4.43
N VAL A 186 21.07 12.03 -4.72
CA VAL A 186 20.53 12.34 -6.06
C VAL A 186 20.84 13.78 -6.50
N LEU A 187 20.93 14.69 -5.53
CA LEU A 187 21.47 16.03 -5.70
C LEU A 187 22.63 16.24 -4.69
N PRO A 188 23.74 16.83 -5.13
CA PRO A 188 24.86 17.12 -4.25
C PRO A 188 24.58 18.35 -3.38
N PHE A 189 24.74 18.20 -2.09
CA PHE A 189 24.68 19.31 -1.12
C PHE A 189 25.96 19.36 -0.30
N PRO A 190 26.53 20.56 -0.03
CA PRO A 190 27.58 20.71 0.96
C PRO A 190 27.09 20.24 2.34
N GLU A 191 27.89 19.45 3.04
CA GLU A 191 27.49 18.87 4.35
C GLU A 191 27.12 19.94 5.39
N ASN A 192 27.81 21.09 5.37
CA ASN A 192 27.54 22.20 6.26
C ASN A 192 26.20 22.90 6.03
N LYS A 193 25.52 22.64 4.90
CA LYS A 193 24.18 23.13 4.61
C LYS A 193 23.07 22.18 5.03
N ILE A 194 23.40 20.94 5.38
CA ILE A 194 22.42 19.93 5.74
C ILE A 194 22.01 20.09 7.21
N VAL A 195 20.77 20.49 7.44
CA VAL A 195 20.17 20.59 8.78
C VAL A 195 19.64 19.24 9.25
N LYS A 196 19.05 18.46 8.32
CA LYS A 196 18.50 17.15 8.63
C LYS A 196 18.68 16.18 7.46
N LYS A 197 19.11 14.98 7.78
CA LYS A 197 19.21 13.87 6.83
C LYS A 197 18.59 12.63 7.47
N TRP A 198 17.52 12.11 6.88
CA TRP A 198 16.76 11.04 7.49
C TRP A 198 16.12 10.12 6.44
N ARG A 199 15.50 9.08 6.91
CA ARG A 199 14.67 8.17 6.12
C ARG A 199 13.20 8.27 6.52
N LEU A 200 12.31 8.14 5.57
CA LEU A 200 10.90 7.88 5.84
C LEU A 200 10.75 6.50 6.47
N GLN A 201 9.91 6.39 7.47
CA GLN A 201 9.66 5.15 8.19
C GLN A 201 8.30 4.57 7.79
N PRO A 202 8.11 3.24 7.84
CA PRO A 202 6.81 2.62 7.67
C PRO A 202 5.77 3.21 8.60
N GLY A 203 4.56 3.39 8.12
CA GLY A 203 3.48 3.97 8.91
C GLY A 203 3.65 5.44 9.29
N LYS A 204 4.70 6.12 8.81
CA LYS A 204 4.91 7.56 9.02
C LYS A 204 4.66 8.32 7.74
N MET A 205 4.01 9.47 7.88
CA MET A 205 3.80 10.42 6.80
C MET A 205 4.77 11.59 6.93
N PHE A 206 5.37 11.98 5.83
CA PHE A 206 6.09 13.23 5.70
C PHE A 206 5.21 14.20 4.92
N LEU A 207 4.96 15.39 5.47
CA LEU A 207 4.11 16.38 4.83
C LEU A 207 4.75 17.75 4.94
N ILE A 208 4.79 18.47 3.83
CA ILE A 208 5.13 19.90 3.79
C ILE A 208 3.87 20.66 3.39
N ASP A 209 3.53 21.65 4.17
CA ASP A 209 2.45 22.57 3.90
C ASP A 209 3.04 23.92 3.48
N PHE A 210 2.85 24.30 2.22
CA PHE A 210 3.40 25.53 1.67
C PHE A 210 2.64 26.79 2.14
N GLU A 211 1.38 26.66 2.52
CA GLU A 211 0.62 27.78 3.08
C GLU A 211 1.06 28.09 4.50
N GLN A 212 1.42 27.05 5.28
CA GLN A 212 2.00 27.20 6.61
C GLN A 212 3.52 27.42 6.58
N GLY A 213 4.18 27.14 5.46
CA GLY A 213 5.63 27.27 5.30
C GLY A 213 6.44 26.33 6.21
N ARG A 214 5.94 25.11 6.48
CA ARG A 214 6.60 24.19 7.41
C ARG A 214 6.40 22.71 7.05
N ILE A 215 7.28 21.88 7.60
CA ILE A 215 7.08 20.44 7.69
C ILE A 215 6.10 20.16 8.84
N VAL A 216 5.00 19.47 8.54
CA VAL A 216 4.00 19.06 9.53
C VAL A 216 4.43 17.75 10.16
N ASP A 217 4.40 17.67 11.48
CA ASP A 217 4.75 16.46 12.21
C ASP A 217 3.70 15.35 12.02
N ASP A 218 4.16 14.11 11.87
CA ASP A 218 3.28 12.94 11.65
C ASP A 218 2.27 12.74 12.79
N GLU A 219 2.71 12.93 14.03
CA GLU A 219 1.85 12.77 15.21
C GLU A 219 0.80 13.88 15.30
N GLU A 220 1.21 15.13 15.00
CA GLU A 220 0.28 16.27 14.90
C GLU A 220 -0.80 16.00 13.87
N LEU A 221 -0.39 15.61 12.67
CA LEU A 221 -1.29 15.32 11.55
C LEU A 221 -2.30 14.22 11.87
N LYS A 222 -1.81 13.10 12.35
CA LYS A 222 -2.64 11.94 12.68
C LYS A 222 -3.58 12.20 13.85
N SER A 223 -3.11 12.89 14.87
CA SER A 223 -3.94 13.29 16.01
C SER A 223 -5.06 14.24 15.61
N GLN A 224 -4.78 15.17 14.71
CA GLN A 224 -5.78 16.07 14.16
C GLN A 224 -6.90 15.31 13.47
N PHE A 225 -6.59 14.40 12.53
CA PHE A 225 -7.61 13.63 11.80
C PHE A 225 -8.32 12.62 12.70
N ALA A 226 -7.61 11.94 13.58
CA ALA A 226 -8.18 10.96 14.50
C ALA A 226 -9.17 11.58 15.51
N SER A 227 -9.00 12.88 15.81
CA SER A 227 -9.84 13.62 16.75
C SER A 227 -10.93 14.45 16.06
N ALA A 228 -10.94 14.52 14.73
CA ALA A 228 -11.86 15.36 13.98
C ALA A 228 -13.33 14.92 14.11
N LYS A 229 -13.57 13.63 14.27
CA LYS A 229 -14.92 13.05 14.35
C LYS A 229 -14.98 11.92 15.40
N PRO A 230 -16.17 11.56 15.89
CA PRO A 230 -16.31 10.54 16.91
C PRO A 230 -16.33 9.11 16.31
N TYR A 231 -15.27 8.73 15.62
CA TYR A 231 -15.17 7.46 14.87
C TYR A 231 -15.47 6.23 15.71
N ARG A 232 -14.96 6.17 16.95
CA ARG A 232 -15.22 5.06 17.88
C ARG A 232 -16.71 4.90 18.14
N GLN A 233 -17.42 5.99 18.43
CA GLN A 233 -18.85 5.95 18.69
C GLN A 233 -19.64 5.46 17.45
N TRP A 234 -19.24 5.89 16.26
CA TRP A 234 -19.89 5.46 15.03
C TRP A 234 -19.69 3.96 14.79
N ILE A 235 -18.46 3.47 14.95
CA ILE A 235 -18.17 2.04 14.80
C ILE A 235 -18.99 1.22 15.79
N GLU A 236 -18.99 1.57 17.07
CA GLU A 236 -19.70 0.83 18.12
C GLU A 236 -21.21 0.80 17.91
N SER A 237 -21.78 1.80 17.24
CA SER A 237 -23.22 1.84 16.96
C SER A 237 -23.68 0.88 15.86
N VAL A 238 -22.77 0.43 14.98
CA VAL A 238 -23.14 -0.37 13.80
C VAL A 238 -22.36 -1.69 13.67
N ARG A 239 -21.24 -1.84 14.37
CA ARG A 239 -20.39 -3.04 14.26
C ARG A 239 -21.02 -4.23 14.98
N ILE A 240 -21.14 -5.34 14.27
CA ILE A 240 -21.46 -6.65 14.81
C ILE A 240 -20.22 -7.52 14.64
N LYS A 241 -19.73 -8.11 15.72
CA LYS A 241 -18.63 -9.08 15.65
C LYS A 241 -19.18 -10.45 15.30
N LEU A 242 -18.38 -11.26 14.59
CA LEU A 242 -18.79 -12.60 14.20
C LEU A 242 -19.10 -13.47 15.42
N GLU A 243 -18.39 -13.28 16.52
CA GLU A 243 -18.56 -14.00 17.78
C GLU A 243 -19.91 -13.67 18.45
N ASP A 244 -20.49 -12.51 18.16
CA ASP A 244 -21.77 -12.07 18.70
C ASP A 244 -22.97 -12.58 17.87
N VAL A 245 -22.72 -13.20 16.71
CA VAL A 245 -23.75 -13.77 15.86
C VAL A 245 -24.13 -15.15 16.39
N PRO A 246 -25.42 -15.43 16.66
CA PRO A 246 -25.84 -16.74 17.10
C PRO A 246 -25.43 -17.83 16.10
N ALA A 247 -24.64 -18.80 16.54
CA ALA A 247 -24.29 -19.95 15.75
C ALA A 247 -25.47 -20.94 15.70
N GLU A 248 -25.91 -21.29 14.49
CA GLU A 248 -26.77 -22.47 14.32
C GLU A 248 -25.88 -23.71 14.26
N ASP A 249 -26.21 -24.70 15.07
CA ASP A 249 -25.50 -25.99 15.07
C ASP A 249 -25.95 -26.79 13.83
N THR A 250 -25.39 -26.43 12.68
CA THR A 250 -25.61 -27.17 11.44
C THR A 250 -24.65 -28.35 11.38
N ALA A 251 -25.06 -29.49 11.94
CA ALA A 251 -24.35 -30.74 11.71
C ALA A 251 -24.36 -31.05 10.21
N SER A 252 -23.25 -30.80 9.52
CA SER A 252 -23.09 -31.22 8.13
C SER A 252 -22.95 -32.74 8.07
N VAL A 253 -24.01 -33.42 7.63
CA VAL A 253 -23.96 -34.87 7.39
C VAL A 253 -23.27 -35.09 6.03
N PHE A 254 -21.99 -35.44 6.07
CA PHE A 254 -21.30 -35.92 4.88
C PHE A 254 -21.53 -37.41 4.74
N THR A 255 -22.00 -37.82 3.58
CA THR A 255 -22.21 -39.24 3.23
C THR A 255 -20.95 -39.90 2.67
N GLU A 256 -20.05 -39.06 2.11
CA GLU A 256 -18.79 -39.49 1.51
C GLU A 256 -17.70 -39.68 2.57
N THR A 257 -16.78 -40.60 2.28
CA THR A 257 -15.60 -40.76 3.14
C THR A 257 -14.67 -39.53 3.06
N LEU A 258 -13.85 -39.33 4.09
CA LEU A 258 -12.87 -38.26 4.06
C LEU A 258 -11.93 -38.36 2.84
N LEU A 259 -11.56 -39.58 2.44
CA LEU A 259 -10.71 -39.82 1.29
C LEU A 259 -11.40 -39.41 -0.02
N ASP A 260 -12.67 -39.75 -0.21
CA ASP A 260 -13.43 -39.37 -1.40
C ASP A 260 -13.53 -37.84 -1.52
N ARG A 261 -13.74 -37.16 -0.39
CA ARG A 261 -13.77 -35.71 -0.33
C ARG A 261 -12.40 -35.08 -0.64
N GLN A 262 -11.32 -35.59 -0.07
CA GLN A 262 -9.95 -35.13 -0.37
C GLN A 262 -9.66 -35.29 -1.86
N GLN A 263 -10.01 -36.42 -2.46
CA GLN A 263 -9.81 -36.66 -3.89
C GLN A 263 -10.68 -35.73 -4.76
N ALA A 264 -11.93 -35.52 -4.38
CA ALA A 264 -12.84 -34.65 -5.11
C ALA A 264 -12.34 -33.19 -5.14
N PHE A 265 -11.69 -32.72 -4.06
CA PHE A 265 -11.08 -31.40 -3.98
C PHE A 265 -9.61 -31.36 -4.43
N GLY A 266 -9.05 -32.47 -4.89
CA GLY A 266 -7.70 -32.55 -5.43
C GLY A 266 -6.57 -32.49 -4.39
N TYR A 267 -6.85 -32.73 -3.11
CA TYR A 267 -5.84 -32.76 -2.07
C TYR A 267 -4.96 -34.01 -2.14
N THR A 268 -3.66 -33.80 -2.23
CA THR A 268 -2.66 -34.87 -2.13
C THR A 268 -2.23 -35.10 -0.67
N GLN A 269 -1.54 -36.21 -0.42
CA GLN A 269 -0.94 -36.48 0.90
C GLN A 269 0.13 -35.44 1.27
N GLU A 270 0.82 -34.88 0.28
CA GLU A 270 1.77 -33.79 0.49
C GLU A 270 1.06 -32.51 0.93
N ASP A 271 -0.03 -32.12 0.27
CA ASP A 271 -0.82 -30.97 0.63
C ASP A 271 -1.30 -31.06 2.08
N ILE A 272 -1.81 -32.23 2.47
CA ILE A 272 -2.28 -32.46 3.83
C ILE A 272 -1.14 -32.34 4.84
N LYS A 273 -0.01 -32.99 4.57
CA LYS A 273 1.10 -33.08 5.53
C LYS A 273 1.91 -31.79 5.63
N PHE A 274 2.21 -31.15 4.51
CA PHE A 274 3.15 -30.05 4.44
C PHE A 274 2.49 -28.66 4.32
N LEU A 275 1.21 -28.57 3.95
CA LEU A 275 0.48 -27.33 3.86
C LEU A 275 -0.61 -27.24 4.92
N MET A 276 -1.58 -28.16 4.90
CA MET A 276 -2.77 -28.06 5.75
C MET A 276 -2.46 -28.34 7.24
N SER A 277 -1.65 -29.36 7.54
CA SER A 277 -1.37 -29.72 8.93
C SER A 277 -0.61 -28.61 9.69
N PRO A 278 0.44 -27.98 9.14
CA PRO A 278 1.08 -26.83 9.80
C PRO A 278 0.11 -25.67 10.02
N MET A 279 -0.71 -25.32 9.02
CA MET A 279 -1.71 -24.26 9.13
C MET A 279 -2.74 -24.55 10.22
N ALA A 280 -3.25 -25.79 10.27
CA ALA A 280 -4.24 -26.19 11.27
C ALA A 280 -3.67 -26.26 12.70
N GLN A 281 -2.38 -26.58 12.86
CA GLN A 281 -1.73 -26.71 14.17
C GLN A 281 -1.24 -25.38 14.72
N ALA A 282 -0.65 -24.53 13.87
CA ALA A 282 0.00 -23.31 14.29
C ALA A 282 -0.85 -22.04 14.04
N GLY A 283 -1.85 -22.12 13.16
CA GLY A 283 -2.61 -20.94 12.72
C GLY A 283 -1.79 -19.99 11.84
N GLU A 284 -0.74 -20.49 11.20
CA GLU A 284 0.21 -19.74 10.39
C GLU A 284 0.30 -20.32 8.98
N GLU A 285 0.75 -19.51 8.02
CA GLU A 285 1.06 -19.98 6.68
C GLU A 285 2.15 -21.07 6.71
N ALA A 286 1.95 -22.12 5.93
CA ALA A 286 2.94 -23.18 5.78
C ALA A 286 4.20 -22.65 5.09
N THR A 287 5.34 -22.77 5.75
CA THR A 287 6.66 -22.41 5.21
C THR A 287 7.45 -23.65 4.85
N GLY A 288 8.15 -23.61 3.75
CA GLY A 288 8.98 -24.69 3.29
C GLY A 288 10.24 -24.18 2.58
N SER A 289 11.13 -25.10 2.23
CA SER A 289 12.35 -24.79 1.51
C SER A 289 12.33 -25.46 0.14
N MET A 290 12.66 -24.71 -0.90
CA MET A 290 12.86 -25.21 -2.25
C MET A 290 14.36 -25.24 -2.56
N GLY A 291 14.88 -26.42 -2.84
CA GLY A 291 16.25 -26.60 -3.25
C GLY A 291 17.26 -26.76 -2.09
N ASN A 292 18.51 -26.79 -2.46
CA ASN A 292 19.65 -26.97 -1.58
C ASN A 292 20.84 -26.21 -2.14
N ASP A 293 21.39 -25.31 -1.39
CA ASP A 293 22.53 -24.46 -1.75
C ASP A 293 23.88 -25.03 -1.25
N SER A 294 23.89 -26.24 -0.67
CA SER A 294 25.12 -26.89 -0.27
C SER A 294 26.00 -27.17 -1.49
N PRO A 295 27.24 -26.68 -1.54
CA PRO A 295 28.13 -26.89 -2.67
C PRO A 295 28.46 -28.38 -2.84
N LEU A 296 28.61 -28.80 -4.09
CA LEU A 296 29.06 -30.15 -4.42
C LEU A 296 30.52 -30.31 -4.02
N ALA A 297 30.82 -31.41 -3.35
CA ALA A 297 32.20 -31.80 -3.03
C ALA A 297 32.83 -32.39 -4.29
N VAL A 298 33.36 -31.55 -5.17
CA VAL A 298 33.94 -31.96 -6.47
C VAL A 298 35.14 -32.87 -6.35
N LEU A 299 35.85 -32.87 -5.21
CA LEU A 299 36.98 -33.76 -4.89
C LEU A 299 36.55 -34.98 -4.06
N SER A 300 35.26 -35.25 -3.95
CA SER A 300 34.76 -36.42 -3.23
C SER A 300 34.99 -37.70 -4.04
N ASP A 301 35.32 -38.76 -3.31
CA ASP A 301 35.37 -40.12 -3.85
C ASP A 301 34.01 -40.78 -4.01
N LYS A 302 32.95 -40.13 -3.56
CA LYS A 302 31.57 -40.57 -3.75
C LYS A 302 31.05 -40.18 -5.11
N ASN A 303 30.72 -41.19 -5.92
CA ASN A 303 30.11 -40.96 -7.23
C ASN A 303 28.76 -40.22 -7.13
N LYS A 304 28.63 -39.21 -7.94
CA LYS A 304 27.38 -38.51 -8.17
C LYS A 304 26.97 -38.60 -9.63
N PRO A 305 25.67 -38.73 -9.97
CA PRO A 305 25.21 -38.62 -11.33
C PRO A 305 25.66 -37.33 -11.96
N LEU A 306 26.02 -37.36 -13.23
CA LEU A 306 26.55 -36.19 -13.97
C LEU A 306 25.65 -34.97 -13.90
N TYR A 307 24.33 -35.15 -13.96
CA TYR A 307 23.37 -34.03 -13.91
C TYR A 307 23.39 -33.27 -12.59
N ASN A 308 23.87 -33.85 -11.46
CA ASN A 308 23.99 -33.15 -10.19
C ASN A 308 25.03 -32.00 -10.25
N TYR A 309 26.00 -32.08 -11.15
CA TYR A 309 27.01 -31.02 -11.34
C TYR A 309 26.50 -29.83 -12.15
N PHE A 310 25.35 -29.99 -12.83
CA PHE A 310 24.70 -28.94 -13.59
C PHE A 310 23.42 -28.45 -12.95
N LYS A 311 23.09 -28.99 -11.77
CA LYS A 311 21.91 -28.55 -11.00
C LYS A 311 22.19 -27.18 -10.40
N GLN A 312 21.22 -26.28 -10.50
CA GLN A 312 21.29 -24.98 -9.86
C GLN A 312 21.37 -25.14 -8.33
N LEU A 313 22.37 -24.52 -7.73
CA LEU A 313 22.59 -24.55 -6.28
C LEU A 313 22.03 -23.29 -5.66
N PHE A 314 20.77 -23.32 -5.30
CA PHE A 314 20.16 -22.29 -4.49
C PHE A 314 19.11 -22.92 -3.56
N ALA A 315 18.85 -22.25 -2.46
CA ALA A 315 17.73 -22.55 -1.59
C ALA A 315 16.84 -21.31 -1.46
N GLN A 316 15.54 -21.56 -1.45
CA GLN A 316 14.55 -20.51 -1.28
C GLN A 316 13.47 -21.00 -0.36
N VAL A 317 13.06 -20.16 0.60
CA VAL A 317 11.95 -20.43 1.50
C VAL A 317 10.66 -20.09 0.75
N THR A 318 9.65 -20.97 0.83
CA THR A 318 8.29 -20.66 0.37
C THR A 318 7.59 -19.80 1.41
N ASN A 319 6.73 -18.86 0.99
CA ASN A 319 6.04 -17.93 1.87
C ASN A 319 6.99 -17.30 2.92
N PRO A 320 8.09 -16.65 2.51
CA PRO A 320 9.06 -16.11 3.46
C PRO A 320 8.40 -15.01 4.29
N PRO A 321 8.50 -15.06 5.63
CA PRO A 321 8.01 -13.99 6.48
C PRO A 321 8.83 -12.71 6.25
N ILE A 322 8.21 -11.54 6.46
CA ILE A 322 8.89 -10.24 6.38
C ILE A 322 9.99 -10.19 7.45
N ASP A 323 9.60 -10.26 8.69
CA ASP A 323 10.38 -10.59 9.88
C ASP A 323 9.39 -10.91 11.02
N PRO A 324 9.77 -11.70 12.03
CA PRO A 324 8.84 -12.17 13.07
C PRO A 324 8.17 -11.06 13.88
N ILE A 325 8.83 -9.92 14.04
CA ILE A 325 8.30 -8.79 14.82
C ILE A 325 7.31 -7.99 13.98
N ARG A 326 7.68 -7.63 12.75
CA ARG A 326 6.80 -6.85 11.87
C ARG A 326 5.62 -7.65 11.37
N GLU A 327 5.80 -8.93 11.09
CA GLU A 327 4.73 -9.83 10.66
C GLU A 327 3.56 -9.83 11.64
N THR A 328 3.83 -9.89 12.92
CA THR A 328 2.80 -9.81 13.98
C THR A 328 1.99 -8.52 13.92
N ILE A 329 2.60 -7.42 13.52
CA ILE A 329 1.94 -6.10 13.47
C ILE A 329 1.21 -5.90 12.15
N VAL A 330 1.81 -6.27 11.02
CA VAL A 330 1.35 -5.87 9.68
C VAL A 330 0.41 -6.87 9.02
N MET A 331 0.47 -8.16 9.41
CA MET A 331 -0.42 -9.18 8.85
C MET A 331 -1.77 -9.16 9.56
N SER A 332 -2.84 -9.23 8.79
CA SER A 332 -4.20 -9.25 9.31
C SER A 332 -5.13 -10.06 8.41
N LEU A 333 -6.10 -10.73 9.03
CA LEU A 333 -7.19 -11.45 8.38
C LEU A 333 -8.55 -10.75 8.58
N VAL A 334 -8.56 -9.54 9.12
CA VAL A 334 -9.81 -8.80 9.36
C VAL A 334 -10.48 -8.47 8.04
N SER A 335 -11.77 -8.79 7.95
CA SER A 335 -12.63 -8.45 6.81
C SER A 335 -13.91 -7.76 7.31
N PHE A 336 -14.30 -6.70 6.62
CA PHE A 336 -15.55 -5.99 6.91
C PHE A 336 -16.62 -6.41 5.89
N ILE A 337 -17.66 -7.07 6.35
CA ILE A 337 -18.77 -7.58 5.54
C ILE A 337 -20.01 -6.70 5.81
N GLY A 338 -20.65 -6.28 4.74
CA GLY A 338 -21.87 -5.47 4.85
C GLY A 338 -21.99 -4.44 3.73
N PRO A 339 -23.06 -3.64 3.74
CA PRO A 339 -23.24 -2.56 2.79
C PRO A 339 -22.14 -1.50 2.98
N LYS A 340 -21.52 -1.09 1.88
CA LYS A 340 -20.51 -0.03 1.91
C LYS A 340 -21.19 1.34 1.97
N PRO A 341 -20.77 2.22 2.86
CA PRO A 341 -21.28 3.58 2.93
C PRO A 341 -20.86 4.41 1.70
N ASN A 342 -21.47 5.57 1.56
CA ASN A 342 -21.05 6.52 0.53
C ASN A 342 -19.62 7.01 0.82
N LEU A 343 -18.67 6.68 -0.06
CA LEU A 343 -17.26 7.03 0.11
C LEU A 343 -17.01 8.54 0.18
N LEU A 344 -17.87 9.35 -0.45
CA LEU A 344 -17.72 10.81 -0.57
C LEU A 344 -18.57 11.58 0.43
N ASP A 345 -19.08 10.93 1.47
CA ASP A 345 -19.82 11.58 2.57
C ASP A 345 -18.81 11.96 3.66
N ILE A 346 -18.34 13.21 3.62
CA ILE A 346 -17.20 13.74 4.38
C ILE A 346 -17.64 14.39 5.70
#